data_7596d3f945724a79eded9911d01dd7fa
#
_entry.id   7596d3f945724a79eded9911d01dd7fa
#
_cell.length_a   1.000
_cell.length_b   1.000
_cell.length_c   1.000
_cell.angle_alpha   90.00
_cell.angle_beta   90.00
_cell.angle_gamma   90.00
#
_symmetry.space_group_name_H-M   'P 1'
#
loop_
_entity.id
_entity.type
_entity.pdbx_description
1 polymer ?
#
loop_
_entity_poly.entity_id
_entity_poly.type
_entity_poly.pdbx_seq_one_letter_code
_entity_poly.pdbx_strand_id
1 'polypeptide(L)'
;MSFDGQKDKVGREPNYLVELDLDRCSWTYGVGTCTANGGAGAQCYNTLETCQVPSVYAQRLPTGNGPLVVKFSRADAAPIFIDSTPIAPAVKSVNIAPTKLAPGRGLSSRSRVDIQLIDFTDNDLQTDPYAADRNYIATDQGTFFGKLFARNPHYVGRALRVKLGYFNDDGSADSTNFDRVYNYIIDRIDGPDANGVVKIIGKDVLSLTEALKTKIPEASTGTLESDVSHGGSSHIDLQDGEAVDYPAPGVVRIGDELIAYTTSNTATDRLSGLTRGYGGSPSHSAGEVHEAGESVQLCLEYGFSSTQRVDAVVADLLTTYAGIPASAITTADWTAEANQWLTNYNLQNIISEPTELNKLLDQICVECGVDIWVDDVANKIRFKAQVPTTAENDCIGDNVILRNKASIQHQVKDRLSQVYFYTGKRNQAGSRSEVGNYTNVVARVDVNSEGANEYNQKGIKKVFCQWVQGSALAGQQATRLLNRYKVPPIMVKADIDISQTQYATGDLFDICTELYQSVTGEAQTREMQMLSTQVDAARQVIKIEALQFLSSVGRPAFITPNGTAPYTTALGDANPTYSWISDSTTNLMPNGDNGYEII
;
A
#
# COMPACT_ATOMS: atom_id res chain seq x y z
N MET A 1 9.38 -6.53 -30.25
CA MET A 1 7.90 -6.50 -30.15
C MET A 1 7.52 -6.50 -28.69
N SER A 2 6.60 -5.63 -28.26
CA SER A 2 6.19 -5.49 -26.85
C SER A 2 5.54 -6.77 -26.31
N PHE A 3 5.48 -6.92 -24.97
CA PHE A 3 4.77 -8.01 -24.31
C PHE A 3 3.31 -8.06 -24.79
N ASP A 4 2.62 -6.91 -24.79
CA ASP A 4 1.24 -6.80 -25.24
C ASP A 4 1.04 -7.16 -26.72
N GLY A 5 2.04 -6.91 -27.58
CA GLY A 5 1.99 -7.29 -29.00
C GLY A 5 2.24 -8.77 -29.28
N GLN A 6 2.78 -9.51 -28.31
CA GLN A 6 3.13 -10.94 -28.47
C GLN A 6 2.25 -11.87 -27.65
N LYS A 7 1.62 -11.38 -26.59
CA LYS A 7 0.85 -12.19 -25.63
C LYS A 7 -0.28 -13.03 -26.26
N ASP A 8 -0.77 -12.62 -27.43
CA ASP A 8 -1.86 -13.30 -28.14
C ASP A 8 -1.35 -14.29 -29.21
N LYS A 9 -0.04 -14.37 -29.46
CA LYS A 9 0.52 -15.27 -30.45
C LYS A 9 0.64 -16.70 -29.93
N VAL A 10 0.48 -17.66 -30.83
CA VAL A 10 0.73 -19.09 -30.57
C VAL A 10 2.23 -19.35 -30.57
N GLY A 11 2.71 -20.20 -29.67
CA GLY A 11 4.13 -20.58 -29.60
C GLY A 11 5.04 -19.55 -28.94
N ARG A 12 4.47 -18.57 -28.20
CA ARG A 12 5.21 -17.58 -27.42
C ARG A 12 5.97 -18.21 -26.24
N GLU A 13 7.18 -17.74 -25.99
CA GLU A 13 7.97 -18.11 -24.82
C GLU A 13 8.37 -16.84 -24.05
N PRO A 14 7.66 -16.54 -22.94
CA PRO A 14 7.98 -15.37 -22.13
C PRO A 14 9.31 -15.55 -21.38
N ASN A 15 10.06 -14.46 -21.27
CA ASN A 15 11.33 -14.43 -20.57
C ASN A 15 11.36 -13.33 -19.50
N TYR A 16 12.22 -13.50 -18.51
CA TYR A 16 12.47 -12.50 -17.45
C TYR A 16 13.79 -11.78 -17.71
N LEU A 17 13.76 -10.46 -17.55
CA LEU A 17 14.92 -9.61 -17.41
C LEU A 17 14.89 -9.03 -15.99
N VAL A 18 15.93 -9.30 -15.20
CA VAL A 18 16.09 -8.76 -13.85
C VAL A 18 17.09 -7.60 -13.91
N GLU A 19 16.72 -6.47 -13.35
CA GLU A 19 17.58 -5.29 -13.27
C GLU A 19 17.79 -4.88 -11.81
N LEU A 20 19.06 -4.69 -11.43
CA LEU A 20 19.48 -4.12 -10.16
C LEU A 20 20.01 -2.71 -10.39
N ASP A 21 19.48 -1.74 -9.65
CA ASP A 21 20.04 -0.40 -9.60
C ASP A 21 21.07 -0.33 -8.46
N LEU A 22 22.30 0.00 -8.81
CA LEU A 22 23.38 0.19 -7.87
C LEU A 22 23.83 1.66 -7.90
N ASP A 23 24.18 2.17 -6.72
CA ASP A 23 24.74 3.52 -6.63
C ASP A 23 26.14 3.54 -7.22
N ARG A 24 26.44 4.65 -7.90
CA ARG A 24 27.80 4.96 -8.34
C ARG A 24 28.09 6.44 -8.18
N CYS A 25 29.33 6.78 -7.97
CA CYS A 25 29.79 8.16 -7.92
C CYS A 25 29.57 8.86 -9.27
N SER A 26 29.09 10.10 -9.23
CA SER A 26 28.91 10.93 -10.43
C SER A 26 30.21 11.59 -10.92
N TRP A 27 31.27 11.60 -10.07
CA TRP A 27 32.54 12.22 -10.41
C TRP A 27 33.48 11.25 -11.15
N THR A 28 34.32 11.81 -12.01
CA THR A 28 35.47 11.10 -12.59
C THR A 28 36.62 11.11 -11.60
N TYR A 29 37.26 9.96 -11.40
CA TYR A 29 38.38 9.80 -10.47
C TYR A 29 39.51 10.79 -10.78
N GLY A 30 39.96 11.52 -9.76
CA GLY A 30 41.06 12.46 -9.87
C GLY A 30 40.79 13.70 -10.70
N VAL A 31 39.53 14.02 -11.04
CA VAL A 31 39.16 15.15 -11.88
C VAL A 31 38.16 16.07 -11.17
N GLY A 32 38.44 17.37 -11.16
CA GLY A 32 37.56 18.40 -10.63
C GLY A 32 37.29 18.25 -9.12
N THR A 33 36.05 18.01 -8.72
CA THR A 33 35.64 17.85 -7.32
C THR A 33 36.24 16.61 -6.67
N CYS A 34 36.51 15.56 -7.45
CA CYS A 34 37.21 14.38 -6.94
C CYS A 34 38.71 14.66 -6.86
N THR A 35 39.21 14.93 -5.65
CA THR A 35 40.62 15.23 -5.37
C THR A 35 41.44 13.97 -5.10
N ALA A 36 40.91 12.78 -5.35
CA ALA A 36 41.66 11.53 -5.17
C ALA A 36 42.90 11.52 -6.07
N ASN A 37 44.02 11.10 -5.47
CA ASN A 37 45.30 11.07 -6.14
C ASN A 37 45.87 9.65 -6.12
N GLY A 38 46.13 9.09 -7.28
CA GLY A 38 46.66 7.75 -7.42
C GLY A 38 47.08 7.48 -8.86
N GLY A 39 48.06 6.60 -9.05
CA GLY A 39 48.48 6.14 -10.39
C GLY A 39 47.45 5.24 -11.08
N ALA A 40 47.70 4.90 -12.34
CA ALA A 40 46.92 3.91 -13.07
C ALA A 40 46.81 2.61 -12.26
N GLY A 41 45.59 2.07 -12.18
CA GLY A 41 45.26 0.88 -11.39
C GLY A 41 44.87 1.14 -9.94
N ALA A 42 45.09 2.35 -9.41
CA ALA A 42 44.69 2.72 -8.03
C ALA A 42 43.35 3.42 -7.90
N GLN A 43 42.63 3.58 -9.02
CA GLN A 43 41.31 4.22 -9.05
C GLN A 43 40.30 3.46 -8.16
N CYS A 44 39.37 4.20 -7.53
CA CYS A 44 38.23 3.60 -6.84
C CYS A 44 37.34 2.82 -7.82
N TYR A 45 36.38 2.03 -7.29
CA TYR A 45 35.38 1.33 -8.12
C TYR A 45 34.07 2.13 -8.27
N ASN A 46 34.13 3.45 -8.16
CA ASN A 46 33.00 4.38 -8.21
C ASN A 46 31.89 4.11 -7.18
N THR A 47 32.20 3.45 -6.08
CA THR A 47 31.29 3.18 -4.98
C THR A 47 31.71 3.95 -3.74
N LEU A 48 30.78 4.17 -2.80
CA LEU A 48 31.07 4.86 -1.53
C LEU A 48 32.13 4.10 -0.73
N GLU A 49 32.00 2.78 -0.64
CA GLU A 49 32.91 1.91 0.13
C GLU A 49 34.36 1.99 -0.38
N THR A 50 34.54 2.12 -1.67
CA THR A 50 35.88 2.19 -2.27
C THR A 50 36.37 3.62 -2.50
N CYS A 51 35.61 4.63 -2.06
CA CYS A 51 35.93 6.02 -2.28
C CYS A 51 37.12 6.46 -1.42
N GLN A 52 38.18 7.00 -2.05
CA GLN A 52 39.36 7.50 -1.35
C GLN A 52 39.13 8.88 -0.69
N VAL A 53 38.09 9.59 -1.08
CA VAL A 53 37.73 10.90 -0.52
C VAL A 53 36.19 10.91 -0.25
N PRO A 54 35.72 10.19 0.78
CA PRO A 54 34.29 10.04 1.04
C PRO A 54 33.52 11.34 1.25
N SER A 55 34.19 12.40 1.72
CA SER A 55 33.58 13.71 1.94
C SER A 55 33.09 14.40 0.65
N VAL A 56 33.63 14.02 -0.51
CA VAL A 56 33.21 14.55 -1.81
C VAL A 56 32.41 13.53 -2.63
N TYR A 57 32.15 12.34 -2.08
CA TYR A 57 31.33 11.36 -2.76
C TYR A 57 29.97 11.95 -3.08
N ALA A 58 29.66 12.02 -4.37
CA ALA A 58 28.36 12.47 -4.81
C ALA A 58 27.58 11.28 -5.37
N GLN A 59 26.62 10.85 -4.59
CA GLN A 59 25.61 9.95 -5.10
C GLN A 59 24.92 10.68 -6.27
N ARG A 60 25.01 10.10 -7.43
CA ARG A 60 24.23 10.38 -8.62
C ARG A 60 23.41 11.67 -8.64
N LEU A 61 23.88 12.64 -9.39
CA LEU A 61 23.12 13.87 -9.65
C LEU A 61 21.94 13.59 -10.61
N PRO A 62 20.79 14.28 -10.47
CA PRO A 62 19.63 14.14 -11.37
C PRO A 62 19.94 14.37 -12.84
N THR A 63 21.00 15.09 -13.14
CA THR A 63 21.47 15.47 -14.49
C THR A 63 22.65 14.64 -14.98
N GLY A 64 23.14 13.70 -14.18
CA GLY A 64 24.27 12.84 -14.52
C GLY A 64 23.86 11.48 -15.11
N ASN A 65 24.84 10.68 -15.50
CA ASN A 65 24.62 9.30 -15.91
C ASN A 65 23.83 8.53 -14.85
N GLY A 66 22.70 7.97 -15.18
CA GLY A 66 21.80 7.22 -14.31
C GLY A 66 22.46 6.20 -13.36
N PRO A 67 21.71 5.41 -12.53
CA PRO A 67 22.29 4.35 -11.72
C PRO A 67 23.09 3.41 -12.61
N LEU A 68 24.01 2.69 -12.00
CA LEU A 68 24.53 1.50 -12.65
C LEU A 68 23.41 0.46 -12.66
N VAL A 69 22.85 0.19 -13.82
CA VAL A 69 21.83 -0.85 -14.00
C VAL A 69 22.51 -2.11 -14.44
N VAL A 70 22.55 -3.11 -13.57
CA VAL A 70 23.04 -4.44 -13.92
C VAL A 70 21.87 -5.30 -14.35
N LYS A 71 22.01 -5.98 -15.49
CA LYS A 71 20.93 -6.76 -16.12
C LYS A 71 21.26 -8.24 -16.12
N PHE A 72 20.27 -9.07 -15.75
CA PHE A 72 20.36 -10.53 -15.74
C PHE A 72 19.20 -11.13 -16.53
N SER A 73 19.48 -12.12 -17.36
CA SER A 73 18.47 -12.92 -18.07
C SER A 73 18.47 -14.36 -17.60
N ARG A 74 17.51 -15.16 -18.11
CA ARG A 74 17.50 -16.61 -17.85
C ARG A 74 18.78 -17.27 -18.38
N ALA A 75 19.29 -18.25 -17.63
CA ALA A 75 20.53 -18.94 -17.96
C ALA A 75 20.43 -19.82 -19.22
N ASP A 76 19.22 -20.23 -19.61
CA ASP A 76 18.96 -21.17 -20.72
C ASP A 76 18.46 -20.51 -22.02
N ALA A 77 18.13 -19.20 -21.97
CA ALA A 77 17.52 -18.51 -23.12
C ALA A 77 17.99 -17.05 -23.17
N ALA A 78 19.22 -16.79 -23.55
CA ALA A 78 19.77 -15.46 -23.46
C ALA A 78 20.23 -14.87 -24.78
N PRO A 79 19.75 -13.70 -25.20
CA PRO A 79 20.60 -12.78 -25.90
C PRO A 79 21.67 -12.26 -24.94
N ILE A 80 22.87 -12.15 -25.44
CA ILE A 80 24.01 -11.63 -24.67
C ILE A 80 23.93 -10.09 -24.54
N PHE A 81 23.09 -9.45 -25.34
CA PHE A 81 22.94 -8.01 -25.40
C PHE A 81 21.46 -7.59 -25.49
N ILE A 82 21.07 -6.55 -24.75
CA ILE A 82 19.84 -5.79 -24.97
C ILE A 82 20.25 -4.31 -25.12
N ASP A 83 19.81 -3.64 -26.19
CA ASP A 83 20.20 -2.27 -26.52
C ASP A 83 21.73 -2.05 -26.47
N SER A 84 22.50 -2.96 -26.98
CA SER A 84 23.96 -2.95 -26.93
C SER A 84 24.55 -3.05 -25.51
N THR A 85 23.74 -3.27 -24.48
CA THR A 85 24.19 -3.50 -23.12
C THR A 85 24.35 -5.00 -22.87
N PRO A 86 25.52 -5.48 -22.41
CA PRO A 86 25.73 -6.88 -22.06
C PRO A 86 24.77 -7.32 -20.95
N ILE A 87 24.30 -8.56 -21.00
CA ILE A 87 23.43 -9.17 -20.02
C ILE A 87 24.08 -10.45 -19.52
N ALA A 88 24.04 -10.66 -18.21
CA ALA A 88 24.50 -11.91 -17.62
C ALA A 88 23.38 -12.97 -17.61
N PRO A 89 23.59 -14.14 -18.26
CA PRO A 89 22.61 -15.23 -18.25
C PRO A 89 22.69 -16.00 -16.92
N ALA A 90 22.23 -15.38 -15.84
CA ALA A 90 22.40 -15.86 -14.48
C ALA A 90 21.09 -16.21 -13.76
N VAL A 91 19.93 -15.80 -14.28
CA VAL A 91 18.63 -16.03 -13.63
C VAL A 91 18.24 -17.51 -13.74
N LYS A 92 18.11 -18.15 -12.57
CA LYS A 92 17.64 -19.54 -12.44
C LYS A 92 16.12 -19.60 -12.26
N SER A 93 15.56 -18.75 -11.43
CA SER A 93 14.12 -18.67 -11.20
C SER A 93 13.69 -17.31 -10.68
N VAL A 94 12.46 -16.92 -11.01
CA VAL A 94 11.77 -15.75 -10.47
C VAL A 94 10.42 -16.21 -9.93
N ASN A 95 10.15 -15.91 -8.67
CA ASN A 95 8.87 -16.20 -8.03
C ASN A 95 8.30 -14.91 -7.45
N ILE A 96 7.16 -14.47 -7.98
CA ILE A 96 6.45 -13.28 -7.54
C ILE A 96 5.29 -13.70 -6.66
N ALA A 97 5.30 -13.31 -5.38
CA ALA A 97 4.14 -13.36 -4.50
C ALA A 97 3.39 -12.03 -4.67
N PRO A 98 2.17 -12.03 -5.22
CA PRO A 98 1.47 -10.80 -5.55
C PRO A 98 0.93 -10.10 -4.31
N THR A 99 0.64 -8.81 -4.44
CA THR A 99 -0.23 -8.08 -3.51
C THR A 99 -1.58 -8.78 -3.42
N LYS A 100 -2.13 -8.87 -2.21
CA LYS A 100 -3.48 -9.40 -1.99
C LYS A 100 -4.28 -8.45 -1.13
N LEU A 101 -5.42 -8.02 -1.64
CA LEU A 101 -6.38 -7.19 -0.92
C LEU A 101 -7.03 -7.95 0.24
N ALA A 102 -7.35 -7.22 1.30
CA ALA A 102 -8.03 -7.73 2.49
C ALA A 102 -9.26 -6.89 2.84
N PRO A 103 -10.29 -6.79 1.97
CA PRO A 103 -11.40 -5.87 2.14
C PRO A 103 -12.10 -6.02 3.49
N GLY A 104 -12.28 -4.91 4.19
CA GLY A 104 -12.88 -4.86 5.53
C GLY A 104 -12.05 -5.51 6.64
N ARG A 105 -10.80 -5.91 6.37
CA ARG A 105 -9.90 -6.55 7.35
C ARG A 105 -8.66 -5.74 7.65
N GLY A 106 -8.33 -4.76 6.82
CA GLY A 106 -7.20 -3.87 6.98
C GLY A 106 -6.42 -3.68 5.68
N LEU A 107 -5.14 -3.39 5.83
CA LEU A 107 -4.23 -3.11 4.74
C LEU A 107 -3.95 -4.37 3.91
N SER A 108 -3.76 -4.21 2.60
CA SER A 108 -3.38 -5.30 1.70
C SER A 108 -2.05 -5.95 2.09
N SER A 109 -1.87 -7.24 1.76
CA SER A 109 -0.56 -7.88 1.88
C SER A 109 0.42 -7.26 0.90
N ARG A 110 1.71 -7.32 1.24
CA ARG A 110 2.80 -6.79 0.39
C ARG A 110 3.12 -7.75 -0.74
N SER A 111 3.43 -7.18 -1.89
CA SER A 111 4.07 -7.92 -2.96
C SER A 111 5.52 -8.20 -2.62
N ARG A 112 5.99 -9.38 -3.02
CA ARG A 112 7.35 -9.83 -2.79
C ARG A 112 7.86 -10.60 -4.00
N VAL A 113 9.12 -10.45 -4.30
CA VAL A 113 9.80 -11.27 -5.31
C VAL A 113 10.98 -12.00 -4.69
N ASP A 114 11.10 -13.29 -5.01
CA ASP A 114 12.24 -14.15 -4.71
C ASP A 114 12.91 -14.54 -6.03
N ILE A 115 14.15 -14.06 -6.24
CA ILE A 115 14.93 -14.32 -7.45
C ILE A 115 16.13 -15.19 -7.07
N GLN A 116 16.34 -16.28 -7.81
CA GLN A 116 17.55 -17.07 -7.69
C GLN A 116 18.43 -16.84 -8.90
N LEU A 117 19.69 -16.54 -8.64
CA LEU A 117 20.73 -16.32 -9.64
C LEU A 117 21.87 -17.33 -9.42
N ILE A 118 22.65 -17.59 -10.45
CA ILE A 118 23.90 -18.32 -10.35
C ILE A 118 25.03 -17.31 -10.43
N ASP A 119 25.93 -17.33 -9.47
CA ASP A 119 27.12 -16.49 -9.47
C ASP A 119 28.10 -16.93 -10.59
N PHE A 120 28.83 -15.98 -11.11
CA PHE A 120 29.69 -16.19 -12.27
C PHE A 120 30.96 -15.34 -12.19
N THR A 121 32.00 -15.75 -12.93
CA THR A 121 33.20 -14.92 -13.11
C THR A 121 32.86 -13.69 -13.95
N ASP A 122 33.30 -12.51 -13.50
CA ASP A 122 32.99 -11.24 -14.13
C ASP A 122 34.24 -10.52 -14.63
N ASN A 123 34.18 -9.96 -15.82
CA ASN A 123 35.26 -9.17 -16.43
C ASN A 123 35.27 -7.70 -15.97
N ASP A 124 34.39 -7.31 -15.06
CA ASP A 124 34.23 -5.97 -14.49
C ASP A 124 33.81 -4.87 -15.49
N LEU A 125 33.68 -5.14 -16.78
CA LEU A 125 33.41 -4.10 -17.81
C LEU A 125 32.12 -3.32 -17.59
N GLN A 126 31.11 -3.90 -16.90
CA GLN A 126 29.87 -3.21 -16.60
C GLN A 126 29.92 -2.44 -15.28
N THR A 127 30.68 -2.94 -14.30
CA THR A 127 30.66 -2.47 -12.92
C THR A 127 31.82 -1.54 -12.59
N ASP A 128 32.97 -1.70 -13.23
CA ASP A 128 34.15 -0.88 -13.02
C ASP A 128 34.46 0.01 -14.23
N PRO A 129 34.27 1.33 -14.14
CA PRO A 129 34.56 2.25 -15.25
C PRO A 129 36.06 2.32 -15.60
N TYR A 130 36.91 1.80 -14.73
CA TYR A 130 38.37 1.79 -14.89
C TYR A 130 38.94 0.39 -15.09
N ALA A 131 38.10 -0.57 -15.50
CA ALA A 131 38.50 -1.97 -15.71
C ALA A 131 39.71 -2.11 -16.64
N ALA A 132 39.79 -1.25 -17.67
CA ALA A 132 40.88 -1.25 -18.64
C ALA A 132 42.25 -0.80 -18.05
N ASP A 133 42.22 -0.04 -16.96
CA ASP A 133 43.40 0.51 -16.30
C ASP A 133 43.90 -0.37 -15.15
N ARG A 134 43.21 -1.50 -14.87
CA ARG A 134 43.58 -2.38 -13.75
C ARG A 134 44.80 -3.22 -14.07
N ASN A 135 45.66 -3.43 -13.05
CA ASN A 135 46.88 -4.22 -13.17
C ASN A 135 46.64 -5.74 -12.96
N TYR A 136 45.41 -6.22 -13.14
CA TYR A 136 45.03 -7.62 -12.98
C TYR A 136 43.98 -8.02 -14.01
N ILE A 137 43.83 -9.31 -14.23
CA ILE A 137 42.78 -9.88 -15.08
C ILE A 137 41.55 -10.07 -14.19
N ALA A 138 40.46 -9.33 -14.49
CA ALA A 138 39.27 -9.29 -13.63
C ALA A 138 38.59 -10.66 -13.47
N THR A 139 38.61 -11.50 -14.53
CA THR A 139 38.03 -12.86 -14.52
C THR A 139 38.78 -13.83 -13.60
N ASP A 140 40.05 -13.55 -13.28
CA ASP A 140 40.86 -14.37 -12.38
C ASP A 140 40.71 -13.95 -10.91
N GLN A 141 39.97 -12.88 -10.63
CA GLN A 141 39.87 -12.21 -9.35
C GLN A 141 38.46 -12.34 -8.73
N GLY A 142 37.94 -13.55 -8.63
CA GLY A 142 36.68 -13.82 -7.96
C GLY A 142 35.43 -13.68 -8.85
N THR A 143 34.28 -13.69 -8.22
CA THR A 143 32.97 -13.75 -8.87
C THR A 143 32.24 -12.40 -8.83
N PHE A 144 31.18 -12.25 -9.62
CA PHE A 144 30.38 -11.01 -9.68
C PHE A 144 29.82 -10.61 -8.32
N PHE A 145 29.12 -11.50 -7.64
CA PHE A 145 28.49 -11.18 -6.35
C PHE A 145 29.52 -11.03 -5.22
N GLY A 146 30.59 -11.82 -5.23
CA GLY A 146 31.69 -11.65 -4.30
C GLY A 146 32.32 -10.25 -4.39
N LYS A 147 32.57 -9.76 -5.61
CA LYS A 147 33.04 -8.39 -5.86
C LYS A 147 31.99 -7.34 -5.50
N LEU A 148 30.71 -7.58 -5.84
CA LEU A 148 29.61 -6.67 -5.51
C LEU A 148 29.53 -6.39 -4.02
N PHE A 149 29.56 -7.42 -3.18
CA PHE A 149 29.49 -7.23 -1.72
C PHE A 149 30.69 -6.47 -1.16
N ALA A 150 31.86 -6.71 -1.72
CA ALA A 150 33.08 -6.01 -1.29
C ALA A 150 33.12 -4.54 -1.74
N ARG A 151 32.59 -4.24 -2.93
CA ARG A 151 32.68 -2.90 -3.55
C ARG A 151 31.46 -2.03 -3.23
N ASN A 152 30.26 -2.62 -3.09
CA ASN A 152 29.00 -1.91 -2.87
C ASN A 152 28.09 -2.65 -1.88
N PRO A 153 28.44 -2.67 -0.58
CA PRO A 153 27.63 -3.32 0.45
C PRO A 153 26.28 -2.61 0.69
N HIS A 154 26.11 -1.37 0.21
CA HIS A 154 24.94 -0.52 0.45
C HIS A 154 23.81 -0.74 -0.58
N TYR A 155 23.48 -1.99 -0.91
CA TYR A 155 22.49 -2.36 -1.92
C TYR A 155 21.06 -2.42 -1.37
N VAL A 156 20.86 -2.53 -0.06
CA VAL A 156 19.53 -2.57 0.56
C VAL A 156 18.77 -1.27 0.30
N GLY A 157 17.49 -1.36 -0.03
CA GLY A 157 16.65 -0.19 -0.36
C GLY A 157 16.83 0.33 -1.79
N ARG A 158 17.68 -0.30 -2.62
CA ARG A 158 17.84 0.07 -4.03
C ARG A 158 16.77 -0.56 -4.91
N ALA A 159 16.51 0.05 -6.06
CA ALA A 159 15.48 -0.45 -6.96
C ALA A 159 15.87 -1.81 -7.58
N LEU A 160 14.90 -2.69 -7.60
CA LEU A 160 14.93 -3.99 -8.25
C LEU A 160 13.76 -4.06 -9.21
N ARG A 161 14.01 -4.30 -10.49
CA ARG A 161 12.95 -4.48 -11.48
C ARG A 161 12.99 -5.87 -12.05
N VAL A 162 11.81 -6.48 -12.15
CA VAL A 162 11.59 -7.71 -12.89
C VAL A 162 10.75 -7.37 -14.09
N LYS A 163 11.32 -7.53 -15.26
CA LYS A 163 10.66 -7.23 -16.52
C LYS A 163 10.30 -8.54 -17.22
N LEU A 164 9.08 -8.60 -17.72
CA LEU A 164 8.56 -9.72 -18.49
C LEU A 164 8.38 -9.28 -19.94
N GLY A 165 8.81 -10.12 -20.85
CA GLY A 165 8.74 -9.85 -22.28
C GLY A 165 9.03 -11.06 -23.13
N TYR A 166 9.17 -10.84 -24.42
CA TYR A 166 9.41 -11.90 -25.41
C TYR A 166 10.60 -11.52 -26.29
N PHE A 167 11.35 -12.51 -26.75
CA PHE A 167 12.34 -12.29 -27.79
C PHE A 167 11.67 -12.10 -29.15
N ASN A 168 12.38 -11.45 -30.07
CA ASN A 168 11.98 -11.38 -31.45
C ASN A 168 12.15 -12.76 -32.10
N ASP A 169 11.51 -12.96 -33.24
CA ASP A 169 11.54 -14.24 -33.97
C ASP A 169 12.96 -14.65 -34.43
N ASP A 170 13.90 -13.71 -34.53
CA ASP A 170 15.32 -13.92 -34.83
C ASP A 170 16.18 -14.16 -33.56
N GLY A 171 15.56 -14.23 -32.38
CA GLY A 171 16.26 -14.41 -31.12
C GLY A 171 16.89 -13.12 -30.54
N SER A 172 16.76 -11.99 -31.23
CA SER A 172 17.19 -10.69 -30.69
C SER A 172 16.20 -10.13 -29.66
N ALA A 173 16.64 -9.17 -28.88
CA ALA A 173 15.79 -8.43 -27.98
C ALA A 173 16.27 -6.98 -27.82
N ASP A 174 15.32 -6.09 -27.60
CA ASP A 174 15.56 -4.71 -27.18
C ASP A 174 14.74 -4.40 -25.91
N SER A 175 14.93 -3.24 -25.30
CA SER A 175 14.24 -2.87 -24.05
C SER A 175 12.73 -2.78 -24.23
N THR A 176 12.23 -2.54 -25.44
CA THR A 176 10.80 -2.44 -25.74
C THR A 176 10.11 -3.80 -25.74
N ASN A 177 10.87 -4.88 -25.81
CA ASN A 177 10.35 -6.24 -25.72
C ASN A 177 9.91 -6.58 -24.28
N PHE A 178 10.50 -5.91 -23.27
CA PHE A 178 10.28 -6.16 -21.85
C PHE A 178 9.53 -4.99 -21.22
N ASP A 179 8.31 -4.75 -21.69
CA ASP A 179 7.48 -3.61 -21.31
C ASP A 179 6.60 -3.85 -20.09
N ARG A 180 6.39 -5.11 -19.65
CA ARG A 180 5.72 -5.42 -18.41
C ARG A 180 6.70 -5.44 -17.24
N VAL A 181 6.72 -4.34 -16.48
CA VAL A 181 7.71 -4.08 -15.42
C VAL A 181 7.09 -4.23 -14.05
N TYR A 182 7.67 -5.09 -13.22
CA TYR A 182 7.36 -5.19 -11.78
C TYR A 182 8.43 -4.48 -10.98
N ASN A 183 8.03 -3.56 -10.12
CA ASN A 183 8.94 -2.68 -9.39
C ASN A 183 9.01 -3.06 -7.91
N TYR A 184 10.23 -3.29 -7.44
CA TYR A 184 10.53 -3.68 -6.06
C TYR A 184 11.69 -2.86 -5.51
N ILE A 185 11.90 -3.01 -4.21
CA ILE A 185 13.05 -2.52 -3.46
C ILE A 185 13.81 -3.75 -2.94
N ILE A 186 15.13 -3.76 -3.05
CA ILE A 186 15.97 -4.84 -2.51
C ILE A 186 15.84 -4.85 -0.99
N ASP A 187 15.31 -5.93 -0.42
CA ASP A 187 15.26 -6.18 1.01
C ASP A 187 16.57 -6.81 1.49
N ARG A 188 17.03 -7.85 0.80
CA ARG A 188 18.32 -8.50 1.05
C ARG A 188 18.81 -9.33 -0.13
N ILE A 189 20.09 -9.61 -0.10
CA ILE A 189 20.75 -10.56 -1.01
C ILE A 189 21.49 -11.59 -0.16
N ASP A 190 21.13 -12.85 -0.29
CA ASP A 190 21.74 -13.98 0.42
C ASP A 190 22.60 -14.80 -0.54
N GLY A 191 23.78 -15.24 -0.11
CA GLY A 191 24.70 -16.05 -0.92
C GLY A 191 25.96 -15.28 -1.37
N PRO A 192 26.77 -15.85 -2.30
CA PRO A 192 26.57 -17.16 -2.92
C PRO A 192 26.72 -18.33 -1.94
N ASP A 193 25.91 -19.38 -2.13
CA ASP A 193 26.05 -20.63 -1.40
C ASP A 193 27.17 -21.53 -2.00
N ALA A 194 27.35 -22.73 -1.46
CA ALA A 194 28.36 -23.68 -1.94
C ALA A 194 28.15 -24.13 -3.40
N ASN A 195 26.97 -23.92 -3.95
CA ASN A 195 26.63 -24.22 -5.36
C ASN A 195 26.66 -22.94 -6.22
N GLY A 196 27.12 -21.83 -5.70
CA GLY A 196 27.13 -20.55 -6.39
C GLY A 196 25.72 -19.91 -6.53
N VAL A 197 24.73 -20.35 -5.75
CA VAL A 197 23.39 -19.78 -5.84
C VAL A 197 23.29 -18.51 -4.96
N VAL A 198 22.81 -17.43 -5.57
CA VAL A 198 22.51 -16.17 -4.90
C VAL A 198 21.01 -15.96 -4.94
N LYS A 199 20.43 -15.60 -3.80
CA LYS A 199 19.02 -15.30 -3.65
C LYS A 199 18.80 -13.81 -3.37
N ILE A 200 18.08 -13.13 -4.26
CA ILE A 200 17.66 -11.74 -4.09
C ILE A 200 16.21 -11.72 -3.65
N ILE A 201 15.93 -10.99 -2.58
CA ILE A 201 14.58 -10.78 -2.08
C ILE A 201 14.24 -9.32 -2.26
N GLY A 202 13.17 -9.07 -3.01
CA GLY A 202 12.58 -7.75 -3.22
C GLY A 202 11.20 -7.65 -2.59
N LYS A 203 10.86 -6.46 -2.10
CA LYS A 203 9.55 -6.09 -1.57
C LYS A 203 9.03 -4.87 -2.29
N ASP A 204 7.71 -4.66 -2.27
CA ASP A 204 7.11 -3.44 -2.81
C ASP A 204 7.44 -2.20 -1.97
N VAL A 205 7.12 -1.01 -2.52
CA VAL A 205 7.45 0.28 -1.89
C VAL A 205 6.70 0.50 -0.56
N LEU A 206 5.53 -0.11 -0.37
CA LEU A 206 4.83 -0.03 0.92
C LEU A 206 5.55 -0.79 2.04
N SER A 207 6.53 -1.63 1.75
CA SER A 207 7.38 -2.24 2.77
C SER A 207 8.16 -1.21 3.60
N LEU A 208 8.35 0.00 3.09
CA LEU A 208 8.93 1.10 3.84
C LEU A 208 8.10 1.47 5.08
N THR A 209 6.79 1.18 5.07
CA THR A 209 5.91 1.39 6.24
C THR A 209 6.13 0.38 7.36
N GLU A 210 6.82 -0.74 7.08
CA GLU A 210 7.11 -1.83 8.03
C GLU A 210 8.48 -1.68 8.70
N ALA A 211 9.31 -0.75 8.23
CA ALA A 211 10.65 -0.59 8.78
C ALA A 211 10.59 -0.21 10.27
N LEU A 212 11.51 -0.75 11.07
CA LEU A 212 11.62 -0.48 12.51
C LEU A 212 11.75 1.02 12.84
N LYS A 213 12.14 1.83 11.84
CA LYS A 213 12.28 3.29 11.94
C LYS A 213 11.00 4.05 11.59
N THR A 214 9.95 3.39 11.14
CA THR A 214 8.70 4.04 10.69
C THR A 214 7.64 3.99 11.79
N LYS A 215 8.03 4.35 13.00
CA LYS A 215 7.07 4.62 14.09
C LYS A 215 6.72 6.09 14.08
N ILE A 216 5.46 6.40 14.25
CA ILE A 216 4.93 7.76 14.27
C ILE A 216 4.11 8.00 15.54
N PRO A 217 4.32 9.14 16.19
CA PRO A 217 5.52 9.96 16.10
C PRO A 217 6.78 9.18 16.46
N GLU A 218 7.95 9.69 16.15
CA GLU A 218 9.20 9.11 16.66
C GLU A 218 9.22 9.17 18.18
N ALA A 219 9.94 8.26 18.82
CA ALA A 219 10.13 8.30 20.26
C ALA A 219 10.92 9.57 20.62
N SER A 220 10.33 10.45 21.42
CA SER A 220 11.01 11.65 21.91
C SER A 220 11.97 11.28 23.04
N THR A 221 13.10 11.97 23.10
CA THR A 221 14.10 11.82 24.18
C THR A 221 13.90 12.83 25.30
N GLY A 222 13.09 13.87 25.08
CA GLY A 222 12.90 14.98 25.96
C GLY A 222 12.30 14.62 27.32
N THR A 223 12.76 15.32 28.34
CA THR A 223 12.34 15.15 29.73
C THR A 223 12.07 16.49 30.39
N LEU A 224 11.25 16.50 31.43
CA LEU A 224 10.97 17.71 32.21
C LEU A 224 12.20 18.15 32.99
N GLU A 225 12.57 19.44 32.90
CA GLU A 225 13.59 20.05 33.76
C GLU A 225 13.02 20.35 35.16
N SER A 226 11.76 20.77 35.22
CA SER A 226 11.09 21.16 36.48
C SER A 226 9.68 20.60 36.54
N ASP A 227 9.11 20.54 37.76
CA ASP A 227 7.77 20.06 38.01
C ASP A 227 6.73 20.91 37.27
N VAL A 228 5.76 20.27 36.62
CA VAL A 228 4.63 20.92 35.96
C VAL A 228 3.36 20.70 36.75
N SER A 229 2.98 21.71 37.55
CA SER A 229 1.82 21.67 38.46
C SER A 229 0.50 21.95 37.71
N HIS A 230 -0.60 21.37 38.22
CA HIS A 230 -1.94 21.69 37.76
C HIS A 230 -2.29 23.16 38.07
N GLY A 231 -2.69 23.90 37.04
CA GLY A 231 -3.17 25.30 37.18
C GLY A 231 -2.11 26.34 37.53
N GLY A 232 -0.88 25.93 37.85
CA GLY A 232 0.20 26.84 38.23
C GLY A 232 1.24 27.07 37.14
N SER A 233 1.49 26.09 36.30
CA SER A 233 2.52 26.19 35.25
C SER A 233 1.94 26.75 33.94
N SER A 234 2.49 27.89 33.50
CA SER A 234 2.16 28.51 32.21
C SER A 234 3.00 28.00 31.07
N HIS A 235 3.98 27.15 31.38
CA HIS A 235 4.97 26.59 30.45
C HIS A 235 5.47 25.23 30.94
N ILE A 236 6.10 24.51 30.05
CA ILE A 236 6.87 23.29 30.29
C ILE A 236 8.33 23.63 29.99
N ASP A 237 9.20 23.41 30.97
CA ASP A 237 10.65 23.51 30.79
C ASP A 237 11.20 22.11 30.49
N LEU A 238 11.92 21.99 29.38
CA LEU A 238 12.63 20.78 28.94
C LEU A 238 14.11 20.86 29.34
N GLN A 239 14.77 19.73 29.39
CA GLN A 239 16.23 19.71 29.61
C GLN A 239 16.96 20.46 28.50
N ASP A 240 18.19 20.91 28.81
CA ASP A 240 19.01 21.74 27.92
C ASP A 240 19.12 21.18 26.48
N GLY A 241 18.72 21.98 25.49
CA GLY A 241 18.82 21.68 24.08
C GLY A 241 17.69 20.83 23.50
N GLU A 242 16.73 20.37 24.31
CA GLU A 242 15.70 19.43 23.86
C GLU A 242 14.53 20.11 23.11
N ALA A 243 14.27 21.41 23.32
CA ALA A 243 13.14 22.11 22.68
C ALA A 243 13.22 22.17 21.15
N VAL A 244 14.40 21.90 20.57
CA VAL A 244 14.60 21.84 19.12
C VAL A 244 13.75 20.75 18.45
N ASP A 245 13.47 19.67 19.17
CA ASP A 245 12.71 18.52 18.67
C ASP A 245 11.18 18.69 18.82
N TYR A 246 10.74 19.83 19.39
CA TYR A 246 9.32 20.14 19.62
C TYR A 246 8.83 21.33 18.77
N PRO A 247 8.42 21.09 17.53
CA PRO A 247 7.90 22.14 16.66
C PRO A 247 6.61 22.74 17.21
N ALA A 248 6.43 24.04 17.04
CA ALA A 248 5.24 24.75 17.52
C ALA A 248 4.34 25.21 16.33
N PRO A 249 3.02 25.19 16.47
CA PRO A 249 2.26 24.61 17.59
C PRO A 249 2.33 23.08 17.58
N GLY A 250 2.12 22.47 18.76
CA GLY A 250 2.17 21.01 18.89
C GLY A 250 1.41 20.48 20.10
N VAL A 251 1.43 19.16 20.25
CA VAL A 251 0.85 18.43 21.37
C VAL A 251 1.92 17.51 21.96
N VAL A 252 2.06 17.49 23.26
CA VAL A 252 2.91 16.54 23.97
C VAL A 252 2.08 15.68 24.92
N ARG A 253 2.59 14.48 25.18
CA ARG A 253 2.09 13.59 26.22
C ARG A 253 3.10 13.51 27.36
N ILE A 254 2.60 13.70 28.57
CA ILE A 254 3.36 13.49 29.82
C ILE A 254 2.49 12.57 30.67
N GLY A 255 2.99 11.37 30.99
CA GLY A 255 2.18 10.36 31.67
C GLY A 255 0.93 9.97 30.89
N ASP A 256 -0.26 10.26 31.42
CA ASP A 256 -1.57 10.04 30.82
C ASP A 256 -2.24 11.32 30.30
N GLU A 257 -1.60 12.48 30.47
CA GLU A 257 -2.11 13.77 30.03
C GLU A 257 -1.56 14.16 28.66
N LEU A 258 -2.44 14.70 27.80
CA LEU A 258 -2.08 15.42 26.58
C LEU A 258 -2.13 16.92 26.85
N ILE A 259 -1.09 17.63 26.46
CA ILE A 259 -0.95 19.07 26.63
C ILE A 259 -0.64 19.69 25.27
N ALA A 260 -1.55 20.53 24.76
CA ALA A 260 -1.23 21.31 23.57
C ALA A 260 -0.46 22.57 23.96
N TYR A 261 0.47 23.00 23.10
CA TYR A 261 1.26 24.22 23.25
C TYR A 261 1.30 25.02 21.96
N THR A 262 1.44 26.33 22.05
CA THR A 262 1.42 27.23 20.89
C THR A 262 2.79 27.73 20.50
N THR A 263 3.77 27.73 21.40
CA THR A 263 5.12 28.25 21.14
C THR A 263 6.18 27.31 21.72
N SER A 264 7.29 27.16 21.02
CA SER A 264 8.50 26.48 21.45
C SER A 264 9.66 27.46 21.35
N ASN A 265 10.43 27.62 22.43
CA ASN A 265 11.57 28.50 22.50
C ASN A 265 12.84 27.67 22.73
N THR A 266 13.63 27.50 21.70
CA THR A 266 14.89 26.71 21.74
C THR A 266 16.03 27.40 22.49
N ALA A 267 15.92 28.70 22.79
CA ALA A 267 16.94 29.41 23.57
C ALA A 267 16.74 29.25 25.09
N THR A 268 15.55 28.87 25.51
CA THR A 268 15.21 28.68 26.93
C THR A 268 14.60 27.30 27.20
N ASP A 269 14.66 26.39 26.24
CA ASP A 269 14.09 25.04 26.24
C ASP A 269 12.67 24.95 26.81
N ARG A 270 11.80 25.86 26.33
CA ARG A 270 10.49 26.09 26.91
C ARG A 270 9.35 25.98 25.91
N LEU A 271 8.30 25.20 26.28
CA LEU A 271 7.03 25.15 25.59
C LEU A 271 6.01 26.01 26.35
N SER A 272 5.29 26.91 25.65
CA SER A 272 4.37 27.86 26.28
C SER A 272 3.03 27.94 25.55
N GLY A 273 2.04 28.61 26.22
CA GLY A 273 0.69 28.71 25.70
C GLY A 273 -0.07 27.37 25.82
N LEU A 274 0.00 26.78 27.00
CA LEU A 274 -0.47 25.44 27.30
C LEU A 274 -1.99 25.33 27.34
N THR A 275 -2.52 24.26 26.75
CA THR A 275 -3.90 23.78 26.97
C THR A 275 -3.82 22.39 27.58
N ARG A 276 -4.15 22.30 28.87
CA ARG A 276 -4.11 21.06 29.67
C ARG A 276 -5.32 20.18 29.35
N GLY A 277 -5.21 18.87 29.57
CA GLY A 277 -6.29 17.93 29.31
C GLY A 277 -6.75 17.88 27.84
N TYR A 278 -5.83 18.16 26.91
CA TYR A 278 -6.14 18.23 25.49
C TYR A 278 -6.64 16.88 24.95
N GLY A 279 -7.52 16.91 23.95
CA GLY A 279 -8.09 15.68 23.38
C GLY A 279 -8.90 14.85 24.39
N GLY A 280 -9.39 15.47 25.48
CA GLY A 280 -10.17 14.81 26.52
C GLY A 280 -9.35 13.89 27.43
N SER A 281 -8.02 14.01 27.43
CA SER A 281 -7.16 13.35 28.42
C SER A 281 -7.42 13.91 29.82
N PRO A 282 -7.15 13.14 30.91
CA PRO A 282 -7.26 13.70 32.23
C PRO A 282 -6.33 14.91 32.37
N SER A 283 -6.85 16.02 32.87
CA SER A 283 -5.99 17.06 33.41
C SER A 283 -5.77 16.74 34.87
N HIS A 284 -4.51 16.72 35.31
CA HIS A 284 -4.19 16.47 36.72
C HIS A 284 -4.96 17.42 37.64
N SER A 285 -5.45 16.87 38.77
CA SER A 285 -6.22 17.63 39.78
C SER A 285 -5.31 18.57 40.58
N ALA A 286 -5.92 19.53 41.30
CA ALA A 286 -5.17 20.42 42.17
C ALA A 286 -4.37 19.61 43.22
N GLY A 287 -3.03 19.76 43.18
CA GLY A 287 -2.09 19.02 44.03
C GLY A 287 -1.36 17.85 43.33
N GLU A 288 -1.77 17.48 42.12
CA GLU A 288 -1.01 16.53 41.26
C GLU A 288 -0.02 17.31 40.41
N VAL A 289 1.15 16.73 40.18
CA VAL A 289 2.24 17.32 39.39
C VAL A 289 2.81 16.27 38.47
N HIS A 290 3.26 16.69 37.30
CA HIS A 290 4.25 15.94 36.56
C HIS A 290 5.61 16.27 37.12
N GLU A 291 6.35 15.28 37.58
CA GLU A 291 7.62 15.45 38.26
C GLU A 291 8.76 15.73 37.26
N ALA A 292 9.75 16.48 37.70
CA ALA A 292 11.00 16.67 36.96
C ALA A 292 11.62 15.31 36.59
N GLY A 293 12.09 15.16 35.34
CA GLY A 293 12.62 13.91 34.80
C GLY A 293 11.59 13.00 34.13
N GLU A 294 10.27 13.31 34.21
CA GLU A 294 9.28 12.58 33.41
C GLU A 294 9.50 12.81 31.91
N SER A 295 9.26 11.76 31.11
CA SER A 295 9.41 11.83 29.66
C SER A 295 8.30 12.64 29.02
N VAL A 296 8.68 13.46 28.04
CA VAL A 296 7.79 14.31 27.25
C VAL A 296 7.75 13.76 25.81
N GLN A 297 6.68 13.07 25.45
CA GLN A 297 6.52 12.49 24.10
C GLN A 297 5.80 13.48 23.17
N LEU A 298 6.44 13.88 22.07
CA LEU A 298 5.78 14.63 21.01
C LEU A 298 4.68 13.76 20.37
N CYS A 299 3.49 14.33 20.18
CA CYS A 299 2.34 13.67 19.57
C CYS A 299 2.15 14.17 18.13
N LEU A 300 1.55 13.34 17.29
CA LEU A 300 1.09 13.74 15.97
C LEU A 300 -0.43 13.90 15.97
N GLU A 301 -0.89 15.07 15.53
CA GLU A 301 -2.30 15.43 15.50
C GLU A 301 -2.85 15.52 14.09
N TYR A 302 -4.03 14.93 13.86
CA TYR A 302 -4.83 15.08 12.65
C TYR A 302 -6.25 15.53 13.00
N GLY A 303 -6.76 16.51 12.26
CA GLY A 303 -8.18 16.87 12.27
C GLY A 303 -8.69 17.68 13.48
N PHE A 304 -7.85 18.08 14.42
CA PHE A 304 -8.23 18.93 15.54
C PHE A 304 -8.11 20.42 15.21
N SER A 305 -7.02 20.82 14.58
CA SER A 305 -6.75 22.20 14.18
C SER A 305 -7.33 22.55 12.81
N SER A 306 -7.46 21.58 11.92
CA SER A 306 -8.03 21.75 10.57
C SER A 306 -8.66 20.45 10.08
N THR A 307 -9.71 20.58 9.27
CA THR A 307 -10.38 19.42 8.66
C THR A 307 -9.46 18.73 7.67
N GLN A 308 -9.22 17.44 7.86
CA GLN A 308 -8.35 16.64 7.00
C GLN A 308 -9.08 15.39 6.51
N ARG A 309 -9.23 15.29 5.20
CA ARG A 309 -9.91 14.16 4.57
C ARG A 309 -8.98 12.94 4.44
N VAL A 310 -9.56 11.76 4.41
CA VAL A 310 -8.84 10.48 4.45
C VAL A 310 -7.74 10.35 3.39
N ASP A 311 -7.97 10.79 2.15
CA ASP A 311 -6.97 10.74 1.08
C ASP A 311 -5.74 11.61 1.37
N ALA A 312 -5.94 12.81 1.92
CA ALA A 312 -4.86 13.70 2.31
C ALA A 312 -4.06 13.14 3.50
N VAL A 313 -4.75 12.60 4.52
CA VAL A 313 -4.09 11.98 5.69
C VAL A 313 -3.25 10.78 5.28
N VAL A 314 -3.79 9.89 4.43
CA VAL A 314 -3.03 8.72 3.95
C VAL A 314 -1.83 9.15 3.11
N ALA A 315 -1.99 10.15 2.23
CA ALA A 315 -0.88 10.66 1.42
C ALA A 315 0.24 11.25 2.29
N ASP A 316 -0.11 12.03 3.32
CA ASP A 316 0.85 12.61 4.26
C ASP A 316 1.58 11.51 5.06
N LEU A 317 0.86 10.54 5.61
CA LEU A 317 1.44 9.41 6.31
C LEU A 317 2.47 8.64 5.45
N LEU A 318 2.18 8.46 4.17
CA LEU A 318 3.06 7.74 3.25
C LEU A 318 4.27 8.58 2.79
N THR A 319 4.06 9.85 2.46
CA THR A 319 5.14 10.68 1.89
C THR A 319 6.03 11.30 2.96
N THR A 320 5.44 11.87 4.00
CA THR A 320 6.17 12.60 5.04
C THR A 320 6.86 11.64 6.00
N TYR A 321 6.15 10.58 6.42
CA TYR A 321 6.67 9.70 7.48
C TYR A 321 7.28 8.40 6.97
N ALA A 322 6.73 7.76 5.93
CA ALA A 322 7.36 6.58 5.35
C ALA A 322 8.46 6.92 4.32
N GLY A 323 8.60 8.18 3.92
CA GLY A 323 9.57 8.60 2.91
C GLY A 323 9.26 8.03 1.52
N ILE A 324 8.02 7.65 1.25
CA ILE A 324 7.61 7.17 -0.06
C ILE A 324 7.62 8.33 -1.04
N PRO A 325 8.28 8.21 -2.20
CA PRO A 325 8.31 9.29 -3.17
C PRO A 325 6.91 9.71 -3.61
N ALA A 326 6.63 11.02 -3.65
CA ALA A 326 5.34 11.55 -4.11
C ALA A 326 4.98 11.06 -5.53
N SER A 327 5.97 10.73 -6.35
CA SER A 327 5.78 10.13 -7.67
C SER A 327 5.11 8.74 -7.63
N ALA A 328 5.15 8.03 -6.49
CA ALA A 328 4.45 6.76 -6.31
C ALA A 328 2.95 6.93 -6.05
N ILE A 329 2.48 8.15 -5.78
CA ILE A 329 1.09 8.46 -5.47
C ILE A 329 0.51 9.31 -6.60
N THR A 330 -0.66 8.92 -7.14
CA THR A 330 -1.41 9.74 -8.09
C THR A 330 -2.46 10.54 -7.33
N THR A 331 -2.05 11.69 -6.77
CA THR A 331 -2.92 12.51 -5.92
C THR A 331 -4.23 12.89 -6.60
N ALA A 332 -4.22 13.15 -7.92
CA ALA A 332 -5.42 13.48 -8.68
C ALA A 332 -6.46 12.33 -8.67
N ASP A 333 -6.01 11.09 -8.86
CA ASP A 333 -6.88 9.90 -8.85
C ASP A 333 -7.47 9.69 -7.45
N TRP A 334 -6.65 9.82 -6.41
CA TRP A 334 -7.09 9.69 -5.01
C TRP A 334 -8.11 10.75 -4.64
N THR A 335 -7.87 12.00 -5.06
CA THR A 335 -8.80 13.11 -4.84
C THR A 335 -10.12 12.89 -5.58
N ALA A 336 -10.09 12.38 -6.82
CA ALA A 336 -11.29 12.06 -7.58
C ALA A 336 -12.11 10.96 -6.89
N GLU A 337 -11.46 9.87 -6.46
CA GLU A 337 -12.08 8.78 -5.71
C GLU A 337 -12.72 9.30 -4.40
N ALA A 338 -11.98 10.11 -3.65
CA ALA A 338 -12.46 10.67 -2.40
C ALA A 338 -13.60 11.68 -2.61
N ASN A 339 -13.60 12.48 -3.68
CA ASN A 339 -14.69 13.38 -4.03
C ASN A 339 -15.98 12.61 -4.35
N GLN A 340 -15.84 11.46 -4.98
CA GLN A 340 -17.00 10.65 -5.38
C GLN A 340 -17.60 9.88 -4.19
N TRP A 341 -16.78 9.28 -3.34
CA TRP A 341 -17.23 8.28 -2.37
C TRP A 341 -16.97 8.60 -0.91
N LEU A 342 -16.02 9.52 -0.63
CA LEU A 342 -15.49 9.77 0.71
C LEU A 342 -15.51 11.27 1.09
N THR A 343 -16.41 12.06 0.49
CA THR A 343 -16.47 13.54 0.66
C THR A 343 -16.47 13.97 2.12
N ASN A 344 -17.18 13.24 2.99
CA ASN A 344 -17.35 13.58 4.39
C ASN A 344 -16.43 12.78 5.33
N TYR A 345 -15.50 11.97 4.80
CA TYR A 345 -14.58 11.16 5.61
C TYR A 345 -13.40 12.01 6.09
N ASN A 346 -13.73 12.94 7.00
CA ASN A 346 -12.74 13.75 7.70
C ASN A 346 -12.26 12.98 8.92
N LEU A 347 -10.96 12.81 9.03
CA LEU A 347 -10.31 12.03 10.07
C LEU A 347 -9.88 12.94 11.22
N GLN A 348 -9.93 12.40 12.44
CA GLN A 348 -9.49 13.09 13.64
C GLN A 348 -8.84 12.08 14.59
N ASN A 349 -7.55 12.26 14.89
CA ASN A 349 -6.81 11.40 15.79
C ASN A 349 -5.61 12.14 16.40
N ILE A 350 -5.22 11.79 17.62
CA ILE A 350 -3.94 12.16 18.23
C ILE A 350 -3.15 10.87 18.47
N ILE A 351 -2.04 10.74 17.77
CA ILE A 351 -1.14 9.60 17.92
C ILE A 351 -0.13 10.00 18.99
N SER A 352 -0.34 9.50 20.20
CA SER A 352 0.39 9.91 21.40
C SER A 352 1.49 8.94 21.83
N GLU A 353 1.68 7.85 21.08
CA GLU A 353 2.72 6.85 21.32
C GLU A 353 3.34 6.43 19.99
N PRO A 354 4.66 6.13 19.96
CA PRO A 354 5.32 5.62 18.77
C PRO A 354 4.63 4.36 18.23
N THR A 355 3.86 4.52 17.18
CA THR A 355 3.03 3.48 16.56
C THR A 355 3.55 3.17 15.16
N GLU A 356 3.61 1.89 14.81
CA GLU A 356 3.99 1.46 13.46
C GLU A 356 3.00 1.99 12.43
N LEU A 357 3.52 2.56 11.35
CA LEU A 357 2.70 3.22 10.32
C LEU A 357 1.71 2.25 9.66
N ASN A 358 2.12 1.01 9.41
CA ASN A 358 1.22 -0.01 8.86
C ASN A 358 -0.01 -0.25 9.73
N LYS A 359 0.11 -0.18 11.06
CA LYS A 359 -1.03 -0.30 11.99
C LYS A 359 -1.99 0.88 11.89
N LEU A 360 -1.47 2.09 11.65
CA LEU A 360 -2.29 3.28 11.44
C LEU A 360 -3.07 3.20 10.12
N LEU A 361 -2.40 2.78 9.05
CA LEU A 361 -3.05 2.56 7.75
C LEU A 361 -4.10 1.44 7.82
N ASP A 362 -3.80 0.36 8.54
CA ASP A 362 -4.72 -0.76 8.81
C ASP A 362 -6.03 -0.28 9.45
N GLN A 363 -5.91 0.60 10.45
CA GLN A 363 -7.06 1.23 11.12
C GLN A 363 -7.88 2.06 10.14
N ILE A 364 -7.23 2.92 9.34
CA ILE A 364 -7.90 3.76 8.35
C ILE A 364 -8.64 2.90 7.32
N CYS A 365 -8.01 1.83 6.82
CA CYS A 365 -8.64 0.91 5.86
C CYS A 365 -9.94 0.31 6.41
N VAL A 366 -9.94 -0.14 7.66
CA VAL A 366 -11.13 -0.74 8.30
C VAL A 366 -12.19 0.30 8.63
N GLU A 367 -11.77 1.45 9.19
CA GLU A 367 -12.69 2.47 9.69
C GLU A 367 -13.36 3.27 8.56
N CYS A 368 -12.65 3.49 7.46
CA CYS A 368 -13.14 4.24 6.31
C CYS A 368 -13.66 3.35 5.15
N GLY A 369 -13.37 2.05 5.19
CA GLY A 369 -13.73 1.13 4.10
C GLY A 369 -12.99 1.47 2.81
N VAL A 370 -11.68 1.59 2.91
CA VAL A 370 -10.80 1.83 1.76
C VAL A 370 -9.80 0.70 1.61
N ASP A 371 -9.41 0.42 0.39
CA ASP A 371 -8.30 -0.47 0.05
C ASP A 371 -7.09 0.36 -0.39
N ILE A 372 -5.92 0.02 0.14
CA ILE A 372 -4.63 0.63 -0.20
C ILE A 372 -3.67 -0.49 -0.59
N TRP A 373 -3.09 -0.40 -1.80
CA TRP A 373 -2.16 -1.42 -2.29
C TRP A 373 -1.17 -0.85 -3.30
N VAL A 374 -0.13 -1.60 -3.59
CA VAL A 374 0.80 -1.28 -4.67
C VAL A 374 0.35 -1.96 -5.95
N ASP A 375 0.23 -1.19 -7.01
CA ASP A 375 0.19 -1.67 -8.37
C ASP A 375 1.63 -1.79 -8.87
N ASP A 376 2.15 -3.01 -8.83
CA ASP A 376 3.56 -3.30 -9.14
C ASP A 376 3.93 -2.93 -10.58
N VAL A 377 2.97 -3.00 -11.50
CA VAL A 377 3.19 -2.71 -12.93
C VAL A 377 3.21 -1.21 -13.18
N ALA A 378 2.23 -0.48 -12.65
CA ALA A 378 2.19 0.98 -12.75
C ALA A 378 3.22 1.66 -11.84
N ASN A 379 3.80 0.95 -10.89
CA ASN A 379 4.65 1.49 -9.82
C ASN A 379 3.96 2.63 -9.06
N LYS A 380 2.70 2.40 -8.72
CA LYS A 380 1.84 3.37 -8.05
C LYS A 380 1.15 2.75 -6.86
N ILE A 381 0.97 3.54 -5.81
CA ILE A 381 0.08 3.16 -4.71
C ILE A 381 -1.34 3.54 -5.12
N ARG A 382 -2.21 2.56 -5.07
CA ARG A 382 -3.65 2.73 -5.35
C ARG A 382 -4.39 2.96 -4.04
N PHE A 383 -5.44 3.76 -4.13
CA PHE A 383 -6.36 4.06 -3.05
C PHE A 383 -7.78 4.00 -3.63
N LYS A 384 -8.62 3.10 -3.12
CA LYS A 384 -10.01 2.94 -3.58
C LYS A 384 -10.96 2.73 -2.42
N ALA A 385 -12.13 3.32 -2.51
CA ALA A 385 -13.24 3.04 -1.60
C ALA A 385 -13.84 1.66 -1.91
N GLN A 386 -14.25 0.94 -0.86
CA GLN A 386 -14.92 -0.37 -0.97
C GLN A 386 -16.40 -0.16 -1.30
N VAL A 387 -16.69 0.23 -2.51
CA VAL A 387 -18.04 0.52 -3.02
C VAL A 387 -18.31 -0.28 -4.28
N PRO A 388 -19.59 -0.64 -4.57
CA PRO A 388 -19.95 -1.30 -5.82
C PRO A 388 -19.72 -0.35 -7.00
N THR A 389 -19.42 -0.91 -8.16
CA THR A 389 -19.42 -0.15 -9.41
C THR A 389 -20.83 -0.01 -9.94
N THR A 390 -21.08 1.10 -10.65
CA THR A 390 -22.32 1.33 -11.40
C THR A 390 -22.15 1.04 -12.89
N ALA A 391 -20.93 0.76 -13.33
CA ALA A 391 -20.61 0.41 -14.71
C ALA A 391 -20.88 -1.08 -14.97
N GLU A 392 -21.15 -1.43 -16.22
CA GLU A 392 -21.11 -2.82 -16.67
C GLU A 392 -19.68 -3.33 -16.53
N ASN A 393 -19.55 -4.51 -15.95
CA ASN A 393 -18.24 -5.14 -15.74
C ASN A 393 -17.92 -6.09 -16.90
N ASP A 394 -16.65 -6.18 -17.24
CA ASP A 394 -16.17 -7.24 -18.13
C ASP A 394 -16.41 -8.61 -17.51
N CYS A 395 -16.77 -9.58 -18.35
CA CYS A 395 -17.02 -10.94 -17.89
C CYS A 395 -15.83 -11.86 -18.14
N ILE A 396 -15.34 -12.51 -17.09
CA ILE A 396 -14.42 -13.65 -17.20
C ILE A 396 -15.26 -14.93 -17.29
N GLY A 397 -15.34 -15.49 -18.49
CA GLY A 397 -16.11 -16.69 -18.78
C GLY A 397 -15.26 -17.94 -18.97
N ASP A 398 -15.94 -19.08 -19.18
CA ASP A 398 -15.29 -20.38 -19.38
C ASP A 398 -14.41 -20.46 -20.66
N ASN A 399 -14.57 -19.49 -21.56
CA ASN A 399 -13.71 -19.32 -22.74
C ASN A 399 -12.30 -18.78 -22.42
N VAL A 400 -12.14 -18.14 -21.25
CA VAL A 400 -10.89 -17.50 -20.80
C VAL A 400 -10.26 -18.30 -19.67
N ILE A 401 -11.07 -18.95 -18.85
CA ILE A 401 -10.61 -19.79 -17.74
C ILE A 401 -10.04 -21.09 -18.31
N LEU A 402 -8.84 -21.44 -17.89
CA LEU A 402 -8.23 -22.69 -18.32
C LEU A 402 -9.00 -23.90 -17.78
N ARG A 403 -9.18 -24.90 -18.64
CA ARG A 403 -9.96 -26.09 -18.32
C ARG A 403 -9.49 -26.76 -17.04
N ASN A 404 -10.40 -27.05 -16.12
CA ASN A 404 -10.15 -27.68 -14.80
C ASN A 404 -9.22 -26.87 -13.88
N LYS A 405 -9.13 -25.55 -14.07
CA LYS A 405 -8.30 -24.66 -13.28
C LYS A 405 -9.08 -23.63 -12.47
N ALA A 406 -10.39 -23.78 -12.37
CA ALA A 406 -11.21 -22.95 -11.50
C ALA A 406 -11.64 -23.73 -10.25
N SER A 407 -11.70 -23.05 -9.12
CA SER A 407 -12.25 -23.56 -7.87
C SER A 407 -13.05 -22.50 -7.14
N ILE A 408 -14.13 -22.92 -6.51
CA ILE A 408 -15.03 -22.10 -5.72
C ILE A 408 -14.93 -22.50 -4.26
N GLN A 409 -14.81 -21.51 -3.36
CA GLN A 409 -14.73 -21.72 -1.93
C GLN A 409 -15.68 -20.77 -1.20
N HIS A 410 -16.59 -21.28 -0.41
CA HIS A 410 -17.44 -20.49 0.46
C HIS A 410 -16.67 -20.11 1.73
N GLN A 411 -16.56 -18.80 1.99
CA GLN A 411 -15.81 -18.27 3.14
C GLN A 411 -16.70 -18.19 4.40
N VAL A 412 -17.16 -19.33 4.91
CA VAL A 412 -18.10 -19.39 6.04
C VAL A 412 -17.55 -18.72 7.30
N LYS A 413 -16.24 -18.78 7.53
CA LYS A 413 -15.59 -18.13 8.68
C LYS A 413 -15.62 -16.61 8.63
N ASP A 414 -15.85 -16.04 7.45
CA ASP A 414 -15.84 -14.60 7.22
C ASP A 414 -17.22 -13.98 7.39
N ARG A 415 -18.26 -14.81 7.56
CA ARG A 415 -19.62 -14.35 7.75
C ARG A 415 -19.77 -13.49 8.99
N LEU A 416 -20.45 -12.35 8.85
CA LEU A 416 -20.80 -11.45 9.92
C LEU A 416 -22.32 -11.34 10.04
N SER A 417 -22.84 -11.43 11.25
CA SER A 417 -24.25 -11.14 11.57
C SER A 417 -24.39 -9.89 12.42
N GLN A 418 -23.31 -9.47 13.08
CA GLN A 418 -23.30 -8.29 13.94
C GLN A 418 -22.03 -7.49 13.73
N VAL A 419 -22.19 -6.19 13.50
CA VAL A 419 -21.06 -5.24 13.35
C VAL A 419 -21.27 -4.09 14.31
N TYR A 420 -20.26 -3.82 15.15
CA TYR A 420 -20.26 -2.73 16.13
C TYR A 420 -19.12 -1.78 15.83
N PHE A 421 -19.45 -0.51 15.65
CA PHE A 421 -18.48 0.59 15.56
C PHE A 421 -18.58 1.45 16.80
N TYR A 422 -17.49 1.53 17.54
CA TYR A 422 -17.35 2.41 18.71
C TYR A 422 -16.72 3.71 18.24
N THR A 423 -17.42 4.85 18.41
CA THR A 423 -17.00 6.17 17.88
C THR A 423 -17.06 7.25 18.95
N GLY A 424 -16.39 8.39 18.67
CA GLY A 424 -16.31 9.50 19.60
C GLY A 424 -15.42 9.15 20.78
N LYS A 425 -14.14 8.88 20.52
CA LYS A 425 -13.15 8.60 21.55
C LYS A 425 -13.05 9.78 22.51
N ARG A 426 -13.29 9.54 23.79
CA ARG A 426 -13.33 10.58 24.82
C ARG A 426 -11.95 11.03 25.24
N ASN A 427 -11.09 10.09 25.58
CA ASN A 427 -9.71 10.32 25.96
C ASN A 427 -8.80 9.81 24.86
N GLN A 428 -8.13 10.72 24.14
CA GLN A 428 -7.25 10.37 23.02
C GLN A 428 -5.97 9.63 23.47
N ALA A 429 -5.51 9.85 24.71
CA ALA A 429 -4.41 9.09 25.32
C ALA A 429 -4.84 7.72 25.86
N GLY A 430 -6.14 7.50 26.05
CA GLY A 430 -6.68 6.29 26.66
C GLY A 430 -6.67 5.08 25.76
N SER A 431 -6.81 3.89 26.36
CA SER A 431 -6.79 2.61 25.64
C SER A 431 -7.82 2.54 24.52
N ARG A 432 -7.41 2.05 23.38
CA ARG A 432 -8.25 1.84 22.19
C ARG A 432 -9.36 0.81 22.44
N SER A 433 -9.07 -0.26 23.17
CA SER A 433 -9.99 -1.39 23.33
C SER A 433 -10.99 -1.21 24.48
N GLU A 434 -10.92 -0.10 25.20
CA GLU A 434 -11.80 0.17 26.32
C GLU A 434 -13.13 0.78 25.84
N VAL A 435 -14.21 0.02 25.97
CA VAL A 435 -15.55 0.42 25.54
C VAL A 435 -16.01 1.74 26.19
N GLY A 436 -15.69 1.95 27.47
CA GLY A 436 -16.04 3.16 28.23
C GLY A 436 -15.40 4.44 27.71
N ASN A 437 -14.33 4.31 26.91
CA ASN A 437 -13.64 5.43 26.28
C ASN A 437 -14.34 5.95 25.02
N TYR A 438 -15.51 5.41 24.65
CA TYR A 438 -16.27 5.83 23.47
C TYR A 438 -17.62 6.42 23.84
N THR A 439 -18.02 7.47 23.13
CA THR A 439 -19.29 8.17 23.38
C THR A 439 -20.47 7.43 22.78
N ASN A 440 -20.25 6.83 21.59
CA ASN A 440 -21.30 6.20 20.81
C ASN A 440 -20.92 4.79 20.38
N VAL A 441 -21.93 3.95 20.26
CA VAL A 441 -21.84 2.62 19.65
C VAL A 441 -22.87 2.52 18.54
N VAL A 442 -22.40 2.30 17.33
CA VAL A 442 -23.27 2.03 16.19
C VAL A 442 -23.29 0.53 15.96
N ALA A 443 -24.47 -0.07 16.09
CA ALA A 443 -24.69 -1.49 15.85
C ALA A 443 -25.48 -1.71 14.56
N ARG A 444 -25.05 -2.71 13.79
CA ARG A 444 -25.83 -3.26 12.67
C ARG A 444 -25.93 -4.77 12.88
N VAL A 445 -27.15 -5.29 12.82
CA VAL A 445 -27.44 -6.70 13.14
C VAL A 445 -28.36 -7.26 12.08
N ASP A 446 -27.99 -8.42 11.54
CA ASP A 446 -28.87 -9.24 10.71
C ASP A 446 -29.41 -10.40 11.55
N VAL A 447 -30.59 -10.17 12.12
CA VAL A 447 -31.22 -11.12 13.04
C VAL A 447 -31.65 -12.41 12.32
N ASN A 448 -32.03 -12.31 11.05
CA ASN A 448 -32.49 -13.45 10.26
C ASN A 448 -31.36 -14.47 10.08
N SER A 449 -30.15 -13.99 9.77
CA SER A 449 -29.00 -14.86 9.57
C SER A 449 -28.54 -15.58 10.85
N GLU A 450 -28.96 -15.11 12.05
CA GLU A 450 -28.68 -15.77 13.32
C GLU A 450 -29.72 -16.85 13.69
N GLY A 451 -30.84 -16.84 12.98
CA GLY A 451 -31.94 -17.77 13.23
C GLY A 451 -31.63 -19.22 12.90
N ALA A 452 -32.36 -20.15 13.54
CA ALA A 452 -32.19 -21.58 13.33
C ALA A 452 -32.48 -22.05 11.89
N ASN A 453 -33.27 -21.26 11.14
CA ASN A 453 -33.61 -21.56 9.76
C ASN A 453 -32.51 -21.17 8.76
N GLU A 454 -31.51 -20.39 9.19
CA GLU A 454 -30.38 -20.00 8.35
C GLU A 454 -29.09 -20.61 8.91
N TYR A 455 -28.24 -19.78 9.57
CA TYR A 455 -26.90 -20.25 9.99
C TYR A 455 -26.85 -20.71 11.44
N ASN A 456 -27.81 -20.31 12.29
CA ASN A 456 -27.84 -20.61 13.74
C ASN A 456 -26.52 -20.29 14.48
N GLN A 457 -25.79 -19.30 14.00
CA GLN A 457 -24.50 -18.89 14.55
C GLN A 457 -24.33 -17.38 14.45
N LYS A 458 -23.61 -16.78 15.42
CA LYS A 458 -23.26 -15.37 15.43
C LYS A 458 -21.86 -15.16 14.89
N GLY A 459 -21.73 -14.24 13.95
CA GLY A 459 -20.44 -13.69 13.52
C GLY A 459 -20.38 -12.24 13.96
N ILE A 460 -19.50 -11.90 14.90
CA ILE A 460 -19.45 -10.57 15.51
C ILE A 460 -18.13 -9.88 15.16
N LYS A 461 -18.22 -8.66 14.64
CA LYS A 461 -17.05 -7.78 14.44
C LYS A 461 -17.23 -6.50 15.26
N LYS A 462 -16.20 -6.17 16.04
CA LYS A 462 -16.10 -4.90 16.79
C LYS A 462 -14.98 -4.06 16.21
N VAL A 463 -15.28 -2.81 15.89
CA VAL A 463 -14.32 -1.82 15.40
C VAL A 463 -14.29 -0.65 16.38
N PHE A 464 -13.12 -0.40 16.94
CA PHE A 464 -12.87 0.71 17.86
C PHE A 464 -12.22 1.83 17.05
N CYS A 465 -13.02 2.84 16.64
CA CYS A 465 -12.57 3.90 15.76
C CYS A 465 -11.62 4.85 16.46
N GLN A 466 -10.44 5.01 15.88
CA GLN A 466 -9.45 6.00 16.29
C GLN A 466 -9.58 7.27 15.45
N TRP A 467 -9.93 7.09 14.17
CA TRP A 467 -9.92 8.12 13.14
C TRP A 467 -11.31 8.68 12.84
N VAL A 468 -12.33 7.83 12.82
CA VAL A 468 -13.72 8.21 12.53
C VAL A 468 -14.46 8.52 13.82
N GLN A 469 -14.70 9.81 14.10
CA GLN A 469 -15.39 10.24 15.32
C GLN A 469 -16.92 10.30 15.16
N GLY A 470 -17.42 10.44 13.93
CA GLY A 470 -18.84 10.61 13.63
C GLY A 470 -19.61 9.30 13.56
N SER A 471 -20.74 9.20 14.26
CA SER A 471 -21.61 8.02 14.25
C SER A 471 -22.29 7.77 12.89
N ALA A 472 -22.53 8.82 12.10
CA ALA A 472 -23.15 8.70 10.76
C ALA A 472 -22.23 7.93 9.78
N LEU A 473 -20.95 8.34 9.71
CA LEU A 473 -19.96 7.66 8.86
C LEU A 473 -19.72 6.22 9.32
N ALA A 474 -19.58 6.02 10.61
CA ALA A 474 -19.46 4.69 11.19
C ALA A 474 -20.67 3.81 10.88
N GLY A 475 -21.88 4.40 10.88
CA GLY A 475 -23.11 3.71 10.51
C GLY A 475 -23.15 3.25 9.06
N GLN A 476 -22.71 4.11 8.14
CA GLN A 476 -22.56 3.75 6.71
C GLN A 476 -21.56 2.61 6.54
N GLN A 477 -20.40 2.72 7.18
CA GLN A 477 -19.37 1.69 7.08
C GLN A 477 -19.78 0.37 7.73
N ALA A 478 -20.46 0.42 8.88
CA ALA A 478 -21.01 -0.78 9.53
C ALA A 478 -22.03 -1.50 8.62
N THR A 479 -22.89 -0.72 7.93
CA THR A 479 -23.87 -1.26 6.98
C THR A 479 -23.17 -1.90 5.77
N ARG A 480 -22.19 -1.21 5.16
CA ARG A 480 -21.41 -1.75 4.03
C ARG A 480 -20.72 -3.06 4.41
N LEU A 481 -20.06 -3.09 5.58
CA LEU A 481 -19.36 -4.26 6.05
C LEU A 481 -20.29 -5.43 6.35
N LEU A 482 -21.43 -5.18 7.01
CA LEU A 482 -22.43 -6.20 7.26
C LEU A 482 -22.99 -6.75 5.95
N ASN A 483 -23.41 -5.90 5.02
CA ASN A 483 -23.95 -6.30 3.74
C ASN A 483 -22.97 -7.15 2.92
N ARG A 484 -21.71 -6.82 2.95
CA ARG A 484 -20.68 -7.58 2.26
C ARG A 484 -20.46 -8.99 2.82
N TYR A 485 -20.66 -9.17 4.12
CA TYR A 485 -20.28 -10.41 4.83
C TYR A 485 -21.46 -11.11 5.54
N LYS A 486 -22.70 -10.63 5.46
CA LYS A 486 -23.88 -11.27 6.10
C LYS A 486 -24.13 -12.68 5.55
N VAL A 487 -23.84 -12.90 4.27
CA VAL A 487 -23.79 -14.21 3.65
C VAL A 487 -22.32 -14.58 3.44
N PRO A 488 -21.92 -15.85 3.63
CA PRO A 488 -20.56 -16.25 3.35
C PRO A 488 -20.15 -15.88 1.93
N PRO A 489 -19.17 -14.97 1.74
CA PRO A 489 -18.77 -14.60 0.40
C PRO A 489 -18.08 -15.76 -0.29
N ILE A 490 -18.22 -15.83 -1.58
CA ILE A 490 -17.62 -16.85 -2.41
C ILE A 490 -16.27 -16.36 -2.90
N MET A 491 -15.22 -17.17 -2.71
CA MET A 491 -13.91 -16.94 -3.28
C MET A 491 -13.73 -17.83 -4.50
N VAL A 492 -13.30 -17.22 -5.59
CA VAL A 492 -12.89 -17.93 -6.80
C VAL A 492 -11.39 -17.88 -6.93
N LYS A 493 -10.79 -19.01 -7.26
CA LYS A 493 -9.41 -19.12 -7.70
C LYS A 493 -9.43 -19.75 -9.08
N ALA A 494 -8.78 -19.12 -10.05
CA ALA A 494 -8.71 -19.64 -11.40
C ALA A 494 -7.36 -19.29 -12.05
N ASP A 495 -6.95 -20.13 -13.00
CA ASP A 495 -5.88 -19.80 -13.94
C ASP A 495 -6.54 -19.34 -15.25
N ILE A 496 -6.21 -18.15 -15.71
CA ILE A 496 -6.65 -17.59 -16.99
C ILE A 496 -5.45 -17.45 -17.94
N ASP A 497 -5.72 -17.33 -19.23
CA ASP A 497 -4.65 -17.18 -20.23
C ASP A 497 -3.85 -15.89 -19.99
N ILE A 498 -2.54 -15.94 -20.25
CA ILE A 498 -1.63 -14.80 -20.05
C ILE A 498 -1.98 -13.59 -20.94
N SER A 499 -2.78 -13.77 -21.99
CA SER A 499 -3.29 -12.67 -22.82
C SER A 499 -4.20 -11.71 -22.04
N GLN A 500 -4.80 -12.18 -20.96
CA GLN A 500 -5.81 -11.44 -20.15
C GLN A 500 -5.17 -10.47 -19.14
N THR A 501 -4.16 -9.73 -19.56
CA THR A 501 -3.41 -8.80 -18.69
C THR A 501 -4.17 -7.51 -18.33
N GLN A 502 -5.35 -7.29 -18.90
CA GLN A 502 -6.21 -6.16 -18.56
C GLN A 502 -6.79 -6.25 -17.14
N TYR A 503 -6.90 -7.47 -16.58
CA TYR A 503 -7.42 -7.65 -15.23
C TYR A 503 -6.33 -7.44 -14.19
N ALA A 504 -6.53 -6.48 -13.30
CA ALA A 504 -5.60 -6.11 -12.26
C ALA A 504 -6.20 -6.30 -10.85
N THR A 505 -5.32 -6.35 -9.86
CA THR A 505 -5.73 -6.36 -8.45
C THR A 505 -6.55 -5.10 -8.13
N GLY A 506 -7.70 -5.28 -7.49
CA GLY A 506 -8.64 -4.21 -7.13
C GLY A 506 -9.76 -3.96 -8.13
N ASP A 507 -9.71 -4.58 -9.32
CA ASP A 507 -10.76 -4.43 -10.32
C ASP A 507 -12.03 -5.17 -9.89
N LEU A 508 -13.18 -4.61 -10.27
CA LEU A 508 -14.47 -5.28 -10.22
C LEU A 508 -14.76 -5.87 -11.60
N PHE A 509 -15.23 -7.09 -11.63
CA PHE A 509 -15.55 -7.81 -12.84
C PHE A 509 -16.64 -8.84 -12.57
N ASP A 510 -17.25 -9.32 -13.63
CA ASP A 510 -18.22 -10.40 -13.54
C ASP A 510 -17.57 -11.74 -13.85
N ILE A 511 -17.93 -12.78 -13.09
CA ILE A 511 -17.60 -14.14 -13.46
C ILE A 511 -18.83 -14.83 -14.04
N CYS A 512 -18.68 -15.37 -15.25
CA CYS A 512 -19.73 -15.95 -16.05
C CYS A 512 -19.36 -17.40 -16.38
N THR A 513 -19.50 -18.28 -15.40
CA THR A 513 -19.09 -19.69 -15.52
C THR A 513 -20.23 -20.63 -15.17
N GLU A 514 -20.27 -21.80 -15.81
CA GLU A 514 -21.20 -22.89 -15.49
C GLU A 514 -21.02 -23.42 -14.05
N LEU A 515 -19.92 -23.08 -13.36
CA LEU A 515 -19.71 -23.43 -11.96
C LEU A 515 -20.68 -22.72 -11.00
N TYR A 516 -21.23 -21.55 -11.42
CA TYR A 516 -22.25 -20.84 -10.68
C TYR A 516 -23.62 -21.07 -11.30
N GLN A 517 -24.51 -21.66 -10.54
CA GLN A 517 -25.85 -21.99 -11.02
C GLN A 517 -26.94 -21.32 -10.19
N SER A 518 -28.05 -21.01 -10.86
CA SER A 518 -29.30 -20.62 -10.23
C SER A 518 -29.98 -21.80 -9.55
N VAL A 519 -31.10 -21.55 -8.90
CA VAL A 519 -31.95 -22.60 -8.33
C VAL A 519 -32.52 -23.55 -9.40
N THR A 520 -32.53 -23.12 -10.66
CA THR A 520 -32.94 -23.92 -11.81
C THR A 520 -31.79 -24.66 -12.50
N GLY A 521 -30.54 -24.44 -12.03
CA GLY A 521 -29.35 -25.04 -12.62
C GLY A 521 -28.74 -24.25 -13.79
N GLU A 522 -29.29 -23.09 -14.12
CA GLU A 522 -28.77 -22.21 -15.17
C GLU A 522 -27.53 -21.47 -14.67
N ALA A 523 -26.53 -21.24 -15.55
CA ALA A 523 -25.36 -20.45 -15.23
C ALA A 523 -25.75 -19.03 -14.79
N GLN A 524 -25.14 -18.57 -13.71
CA GLN A 524 -25.35 -17.22 -13.18
C GLN A 524 -24.07 -16.40 -13.22
N THR A 525 -24.24 -15.14 -13.56
CA THR A 525 -23.20 -14.12 -13.42
C THR A 525 -23.08 -13.64 -11.97
N ARG A 526 -21.84 -13.47 -11.50
CA ARG A 526 -21.55 -12.97 -10.16
C ARG A 526 -20.53 -11.86 -10.22
N GLU A 527 -20.83 -10.75 -9.58
CA GLU A 527 -19.89 -9.65 -9.41
C GLU A 527 -18.78 -10.03 -8.41
N MET A 528 -17.54 -9.82 -8.82
CA MET A 528 -16.34 -10.19 -8.07
C MET A 528 -15.39 -9.02 -7.97
N GLN A 529 -14.66 -8.96 -6.86
CA GLN A 529 -13.51 -8.08 -6.70
C GLN A 529 -12.22 -8.90 -6.82
N MET A 530 -11.33 -8.49 -7.70
CA MET A 530 -10.01 -9.09 -7.85
C MET A 530 -9.17 -8.83 -6.60
N LEU A 531 -8.89 -9.86 -5.82
CA LEU A 531 -8.05 -9.75 -4.63
C LEU A 531 -6.58 -9.78 -4.98
N SER A 532 -6.18 -10.63 -5.91
CA SER A 532 -4.80 -10.73 -6.36
C SER A 532 -4.70 -11.32 -7.76
N THR A 533 -3.67 -10.88 -8.49
CA THR A 533 -3.27 -11.41 -9.80
C THR A 533 -1.79 -11.79 -9.77
N GLN A 534 -1.45 -13.01 -10.20
CA GLN A 534 -0.07 -13.48 -10.29
C GLN A 534 0.21 -13.99 -11.69
N VAL A 535 1.14 -13.35 -12.38
CA VAL A 535 1.61 -13.84 -13.69
C VAL A 535 2.62 -14.97 -13.47
N ASP A 536 2.30 -16.15 -14.00
CA ASP A 536 3.20 -17.30 -14.09
C ASP A 536 3.66 -17.46 -15.53
N ALA A 537 4.78 -16.80 -15.83
CA ALA A 537 5.30 -16.76 -17.20
C ALA A 537 5.71 -18.16 -17.69
N ALA A 538 6.26 -19.02 -16.83
CA ALA A 538 6.67 -20.37 -17.21
C ALA A 538 5.49 -21.23 -17.67
N ARG A 539 4.30 -21.01 -17.11
CA ARG A 539 3.07 -21.72 -17.48
C ARG A 539 2.20 -20.93 -18.45
N GLN A 540 2.56 -19.70 -18.75
CA GLN A 540 1.81 -18.77 -19.60
C GLN A 540 0.38 -18.51 -19.10
N VAL A 541 0.22 -18.37 -17.79
CA VAL A 541 -1.07 -18.15 -17.14
C VAL A 541 -1.03 -16.98 -16.17
N ILE A 542 -2.18 -16.39 -15.92
CA ILE A 542 -2.42 -15.48 -14.79
C ILE A 542 -3.27 -16.24 -13.78
N LYS A 543 -2.74 -16.42 -12.57
CA LYS A 543 -3.52 -16.95 -11.45
C LYS A 543 -4.27 -15.81 -10.81
N ILE A 544 -5.58 -15.96 -10.69
CA ILE A 544 -6.45 -14.98 -10.06
C ILE A 544 -7.06 -15.53 -8.79
N GLU A 545 -7.17 -14.66 -7.78
CA GLU A 545 -8.02 -14.86 -6.63
C GLU A 545 -9.02 -13.69 -6.57
N ALA A 546 -10.31 -14.00 -6.53
CA ALA A 546 -11.36 -13.02 -6.48
C ALA A 546 -12.39 -13.36 -5.40
N LEU A 547 -12.94 -12.33 -4.76
CA LEU A 547 -13.98 -12.46 -3.74
C LEU A 547 -15.26 -11.87 -4.25
N GLN A 548 -16.36 -12.59 -4.07
CA GLN A 548 -17.68 -12.08 -4.43
C GLN A 548 -17.93 -10.73 -3.75
N PHE A 549 -18.33 -9.77 -4.56
CA PHE A 549 -18.74 -8.48 -4.08
C PHE A 549 -20.25 -8.51 -3.84
N LEU A 550 -20.63 -8.80 -2.60
CA LEU A 550 -22.05 -8.78 -2.22
C LEU A 550 -22.47 -7.32 -2.02
N SER A 551 -22.85 -6.65 -3.08
CA SER A 551 -23.56 -5.39 -2.97
C SER A 551 -25.04 -5.66 -2.81
N SER A 552 -25.56 -5.56 -1.59
CA SER A 552 -26.97 -5.39 -1.38
C SER A 552 -27.37 -3.91 -1.47
N VAL A 553 -26.45 -3.08 -1.86
CA VAL A 553 -26.75 -1.70 -2.22
C VAL A 553 -27.49 -1.81 -3.55
N GLY A 554 -28.81 -1.77 -3.50
CA GLY A 554 -29.60 -1.58 -4.68
C GLY A 554 -29.00 -0.46 -5.51
N ARG A 555 -29.17 -0.49 -6.80
CA ARG A 555 -28.67 0.51 -7.75
C ARG A 555 -28.72 1.89 -7.10
N PRO A 556 -27.66 2.71 -7.15
CA PRO A 556 -27.67 4.03 -6.54
C PRO A 556 -28.93 4.76 -7.01
N ALA A 557 -29.75 5.13 -6.04
CA ALA A 557 -30.95 5.90 -6.35
C ALA A 557 -30.50 7.33 -6.65
N PHE A 558 -30.61 7.74 -7.89
CA PHE A 558 -30.47 9.15 -8.24
C PHE A 558 -31.76 9.86 -7.83
N ILE A 559 -31.61 10.88 -6.97
CA ILE A 559 -32.74 11.78 -6.69
C ILE A 559 -33.00 12.56 -7.99
N THR A 560 -34.21 12.45 -8.51
CA THR A 560 -34.58 13.20 -9.71
C THR A 560 -34.49 14.70 -9.45
N PRO A 561 -33.97 15.50 -10.39
CA PRO A 561 -34.00 16.95 -10.28
C PRO A 561 -35.43 17.48 -10.08
N ASN A 562 -35.55 18.57 -9.32
CA ASN A 562 -36.83 19.21 -9.11
C ASN A 562 -37.46 19.61 -10.45
N GLY A 563 -38.71 19.21 -10.67
CA GLY A 563 -39.43 19.43 -11.94
C GLY A 563 -39.44 18.26 -12.93
N THR A 564 -38.85 17.12 -12.56
CA THR A 564 -38.95 15.89 -13.38
C THR A 564 -40.37 15.35 -13.35
N ALA A 565 -40.83 14.86 -14.51
CA ALA A 565 -42.17 14.29 -14.64
C ALA A 565 -42.42 13.11 -13.68
N PRO A 566 -43.63 12.90 -13.15
CA PRO A 566 -43.97 11.75 -12.32
C PRO A 566 -43.61 10.42 -12.99
N TYR A 567 -43.24 9.42 -12.20
CA TYR A 567 -42.84 8.09 -12.68
C TYR A 567 -43.81 7.49 -13.74
N THR A 568 -45.09 7.63 -13.50
CA THR A 568 -46.13 7.17 -14.45
C THR A 568 -46.07 7.83 -15.84
N THR A 569 -45.50 9.03 -15.92
CA THR A 569 -45.31 9.77 -17.16
C THR A 569 -43.93 9.53 -17.75
N ALA A 570 -42.95 9.25 -16.90
CA ALA A 570 -41.54 9.00 -17.26
C ALA A 570 -41.30 7.56 -17.78
N LEU A 571 -42.23 6.64 -17.56
CA LEU A 571 -42.15 5.24 -18.04
C LEU A 571 -42.00 5.09 -19.57
N GLY A 572 -42.33 6.12 -20.34
CA GLY A 572 -42.17 6.17 -21.80
C GLY A 572 -40.94 6.95 -22.27
N ASP A 573 -40.18 7.53 -21.36
CA ASP A 573 -39.03 8.33 -21.71
C ASP A 573 -37.78 7.46 -21.85
N ALA A 574 -36.95 7.76 -22.84
CA ALA A 574 -35.75 6.99 -23.20
C ALA A 574 -34.60 7.04 -22.16
N ASN A 575 -34.87 7.51 -20.95
CA ASN A 575 -33.83 7.69 -19.93
C ASN A 575 -34.16 6.85 -18.67
N PRO A 576 -33.79 5.55 -18.64
CA PRO A 576 -34.03 4.64 -17.50
C PRO A 576 -33.16 4.93 -16.28
N THR A 577 -32.42 6.04 -16.26
CA THR A 577 -31.41 6.36 -15.21
C THR A 577 -31.98 7.01 -13.97
N TYR A 578 -33.27 7.33 -13.93
CA TYR A 578 -33.88 7.94 -12.75
C TYR A 578 -34.49 6.88 -11.82
N SER A 579 -33.99 6.85 -10.59
CA SER A 579 -34.58 6.05 -9.51
C SER A 579 -35.58 6.88 -8.72
N TRP A 580 -36.75 6.33 -8.45
CA TRP A 580 -37.83 7.00 -7.73
C TRP A 580 -37.84 6.58 -6.26
N ILE A 581 -38.00 7.56 -5.36
CA ILE A 581 -38.18 7.31 -3.93
C ILE A 581 -39.62 6.78 -3.74
N SER A 582 -39.77 5.81 -2.85
CA SER A 582 -41.08 5.26 -2.49
C SER A 582 -41.97 6.29 -1.79
N ASP A 583 -43.27 6.12 -1.84
CA ASP A 583 -44.21 6.83 -1.00
C ASP A 583 -43.92 6.58 0.48
N SER A 584 -43.93 7.63 1.27
CA SER A 584 -43.58 7.59 2.71
C SER A 584 -44.59 6.80 3.57
N THR A 585 -45.78 6.52 3.02
CA THR A 585 -46.86 5.83 3.72
C THR A 585 -46.90 4.35 3.40
N THR A 586 -46.64 4.00 2.14
CA THR A 586 -46.78 2.62 1.64
C THR A 586 -45.42 1.93 1.44
N ASN A 587 -44.33 2.67 1.40
CA ASN A 587 -43.01 2.20 0.98
C ASN A 587 -42.97 1.56 -0.41
N LEU A 588 -43.97 1.83 -1.21
CA LEU A 588 -44.07 1.32 -2.57
C LEU A 588 -43.81 2.43 -3.59
N MET A 589 -43.26 2.04 -4.71
CA MET A 589 -43.17 2.90 -5.89
C MET A 589 -44.56 3.06 -6.54
N PRO A 590 -44.79 4.08 -7.36
CA PRO A 590 -46.07 4.30 -8.03
C PRO A 590 -46.59 3.11 -8.86
N ASN A 591 -45.70 2.20 -9.27
CA ASN A 591 -46.03 0.97 -9.97
C ASN A 591 -46.41 -0.21 -9.05
N GLY A 592 -46.38 -0.02 -7.73
CA GLY A 592 -46.68 -1.05 -6.74
C GLY A 592 -45.46 -1.88 -6.30
N ASP A 593 -44.26 -1.66 -6.87
CA ASP A 593 -43.05 -2.34 -6.47
C ASP A 593 -42.47 -1.73 -5.16
N ASN A 594 -41.66 -2.49 -4.47
CA ASN A 594 -40.93 -1.99 -3.29
C ASN A 594 -40.06 -0.80 -3.67
N GLY A 595 -40.09 0.24 -2.85
CA GLY A 595 -39.22 1.40 -2.99
C GLY A 595 -37.75 1.02 -2.82
N TYR A 596 -36.85 1.80 -3.42
CA TYR A 596 -35.41 1.62 -3.24
C TYR A 596 -35.01 2.10 -1.84
N GLU A 597 -34.27 1.29 -1.14
CA GLU A 597 -33.64 1.70 0.12
C GLU A 597 -32.46 2.63 -0.18
N ILE A 598 -32.53 3.88 0.26
CA ILE A 598 -31.39 4.82 0.23
C ILE A 598 -30.55 4.49 1.45
N ILE A 599 -29.38 3.98 1.24
CA ILE A 599 -28.41 3.66 2.30
C ILE A 599 -27.40 4.78 2.43
#